data_5a8f628183aabde1ef6bbbcee6f0def2
#
_entry.id   5a8f628183aabde1ef6bbbcee6f0def2
#
_cell.length_a   1.000
_cell.length_b   1.000
_cell.length_c   1.000
_cell.angle_alpha   90.00
_cell.angle_beta   90.00
_cell.angle_gamma   90.00
#
_symmetry.space_group_name_H-M   'P 1'
#
loop_
_entity.id
_entity.type
_entity.pdbx_description
1 polymer ?
#
loop_
_entity_poly.entity_id
_entity_poly.type
_entity_poly.pdbx_seq_one_letter_code
_entity_poly.pdbx_strand_id
1 'polypeptide(L)'
;MANIASQKKRNARTERERIENRRYTSSVKTHFRRLEAAVEAGDAGVADTEARELTSRIDRAVSRGALHRNNGAHKKSRAAALRARL
;
A
#
# COMPACT_ATOMS: atom_id res chain seq x y z
N MET A 1 -35.03 15.17 -6.62
CA MET A 1 -34.24 14.87 -7.82
C MET A 1 -32.78 15.28 -7.61
N ALA A 2 -31.84 14.38 -7.86
CA ALA A 2 -30.41 14.72 -7.71
C ALA A 2 -30.04 15.80 -8.74
N ASN A 3 -29.43 16.87 -8.27
CA ASN A 3 -28.99 17.96 -9.11
C ASN A 3 -27.77 17.51 -9.94
N ILE A 4 -27.74 17.84 -11.23
CA ILE A 4 -26.62 17.51 -12.14
C ILE A 4 -25.30 18.06 -11.58
N ALA A 5 -25.30 19.25 -11.00
CA ALA A 5 -24.11 19.84 -10.37
C ALA A 5 -23.60 18.99 -9.21
N SER A 6 -24.50 18.45 -8.37
CA SER A 6 -24.14 17.55 -7.28
C SER A 6 -23.53 16.24 -7.80
N GLN A 7 -24.09 15.68 -8.87
CA GLN A 7 -23.56 14.47 -9.48
C GLN A 7 -22.16 14.68 -10.07
N LYS A 8 -21.95 15.79 -10.76
CA LYS A 8 -20.63 16.14 -11.31
C LYS A 8 -19.60 16.31 -10.20
N LYS A 9 -19.96 16.95 -9.11
CA LYS A 9 -19.08 17.13 -7.96
C LYS A 9 -18.71 15.79 -7.33
N ARG A 10 -19.69 14.89 -7.18
CA ARG A 10 -19.47 13.53 -6.65
C ARG A 10 -18.56 12.73 -7.56
N ASN A 11 -18.78 12.78 -8.87
CA ASN A 11 -17.96 12.07 -9.83
C ASN A 11 -16.51 12.54 -9.83
N ALA A 12 -16.29 13.85 -9.75
CA ALA A 12 -14.96 14.44 -9.65
C ALA A 12 -14.23 14.00 -8.38
N ARG A 13 -14.94 13.94 -7.26
CA ARG A 13 -14.41 13.47 -5.98
C ARG A 13 -14.04 11.99 -6.06
N THR A 14 -14.91 11.14 -6.62
CA THR A 14 -14.66 9.71 -6.79
C THR A 14 -13.43 9.47 -7.65
N GLU A 15 -13.27 10.24 -8.74
CA GLU A 15 -12.12 10.12 -9.62
C GLU A 15 -10.82 10.50 -8.90
N ARG A 16 -10.82 11.56 -8.11
CA ARG A 16 -9.66 11.95 -7.31
C ARG A 16 -9.28 10.87 -6.28
N GLU A 17 -10.27 10.31 -5.58
CA GLU A 17 -10.06 9.24 -4.61
C GLU A 17 -9.48 8.00 -5.29
N ARG A 18 -9.96 7.66 -6.49
CA ARG A 18 -9.45 6.52 -7.26
C ARG A 18 -7.98 6.70 -7.61
N ILE A 19 -7.59 7.90 -8.07
CA ILE A 19 -6.20 8.22 -8.41
C ILE A 19 -5.31 8.13 -7.18
N GLU A 20 -5.74 8.72 -6.06
CA GLU A 20 -4.99 8.67 -4.80
C GLU A 20 -4.84 7.24 -4.30
N ASN A 21 -5.92 6.45 -4.30
CA ASN A 21 -5.89 5.06 -3.87
C ASN A 21 -4.92 4.23 -4.71
N ARG A 22 -4.90 4.46 -6.02
CA ARG A 22 -3.95 3.79 -6.92
C ARG A 22 -2.50 4.10 -6.57
N ARG A 23 -2.20 5.35 -6.19
CA ARG A 23 -0.86 5.73 -5.75
C ARG A 23 -0.43 4.97 -4.51
N TYR A 24 -1.32 4.85 -3.52
CA TYR A 24 -1.03 4.11 -2.29
C TYR A 24 -0.81 2.63 -2.56
N THR A 25 -1.69 1.99 -3.34
CA THR A 25 -1.55 0.56 -3.65
C THR A 25 -0.32 0.28 -4.52
N SER A 26 0.01 1.16 -5.46
CA SER A 26 1.22 1.04 -6.29
C SER A 26 2.49 1.16 -5.45
N SER A 27 2.49 2.08 -4.47
CA SER A 27 3.61 2.26 -3.54
C SER A 27 3.84 0.98 -2.72
N VAL A 28 2.77 0.35 -2.22
CA VAL A 28 2.85 -0.91 -1.49
C VAL A 28 3.47 -2.01 -2.36
N LYS A 29 3.03 -2.16 -3.60
CA LYS A 29 3.58 -3.15 -4.54
C LYS A 29 5.07 -2.91 -4.80
N THR A 30 5.46 -1.67 -4.98
CA THR A 30 6.87 -1.30 -5.22
C THR A 30 7.74 -1.72 -4.05
N HIS A 31 7.32 -1.42 -2.83
CA HIS A 31 8.10 -1.76 -1.64
C HIS A 31 8.13 -3.27 -1.36
N PHE A 32 7.07 -4.01 -1.71
CA PHE A 32 7.09 -5.46 -1.68
C PHE A 32 8.17 -6.04 -2.59
N ARG A 33 8.25 -5.55 -3.83
CA ARG A 33 9.27 -5.98 -4.79
C ARG A 33 10.68 -5.69 -4.31
N ARG A 34 10.88 -4.53 -3.70
CA ARG A 34 12.18 -4.15 -3.13
C ARG A 34 12.56 -5.06 -1.97
N LEU A 35 11.60 -5.40 -1.11
CA LEU A 35 11.84 -6.35 -0.02
C LEU A 35 12.20 -7.73 -0.57
N GLU A 36 11.45 -8.22 -1.54
CA GLU A 36 11.75 -9.52 -2.18
C GLU A 36 13.15 -9.54 -2.77
N ALA A 37 13.54 -8.48 -3.47
CA ALA A 37 14.88 -8.37 -4.05
C ALA A 37 15.98 -8.36 -2.98
N ALA A 38 15.76 -7.66 -1.87
CA ALA A 38 16.71 -7.63 -0.75
C ALA A 38 16.85 -9.00 -0.09
N VAL A 39 15.75 -9.73 0.06
CA VAL A 39 15.76 -11.09 0.62
C VAL A 39 16.51 -12.05 -0.32
N GLU A 40 16.26 -11.98 -1.62
CA GLU A 40 17.00 -12.80 -2.61
C GLU A 40 18.49 -12.48 -2.60
N ALA A 41 18.86 -11.23 -2.44
CA ALA A 41 20.26 -10.81 -2.37
C ALA A 41 20.93 -11.17 -1.05
N GLY A 42 20.17 -11.61 -0.05
CA GLY A 42 20.68 -11.93 1.27
C GLY A 42 21.12 -10.70 2.07
N ASP A 43 20.63 -9.51 1.72
CA ASP A 43 21.00 -8.25 2.38
C ASP A 43 20.03 -7.93 3.51
N ALA A 44 20.37 -8.36 4.72
CA ALA A 44 19.53 -8.18 5.89
C ALA A 44 19.31 -6.71 6.25
N GLY A 45 20.31 -5.86 6.06
CA GLY A 45 20.19 -4.42 6.35
C GLY A 45 19.19 -3.73 5.43
N VAL A 46 19.28 -3.98 4.14
CA VAL A 46 18.34 -3.44 3.15
C VAL A 46 16.95 -4.04 3.36
N ALA A 47 16.87 -5.35 3.65
CA ALA A 47 15.60 -6.01 3.92
C ALA A 47 14.88 -5.39 5.12
N ASP A 48 15.60 -5.08 6.20
CA ASP A 48 15.01 -4.40 7.37
C ASP A 48 14.47 -3.02 7.02
N THR A 49 15.23 -2.24 6.27
CA THR A 49 14.81 -0.90 5.83
C THR A 49 13.57 -0.99 4.95
N GLU A 50 13.57 -1.89 3.98
CA GLU A 50 12.43 -2.07 3.07
C GLU A 50 11.20 -2.61 3.79
N ALA A 51 11.37 -3.51 4.75
CA ALA A 51 10.26 -4.03 5.55
C ALA A 51 9.59 -2.94 6.39
N ARG A 52 10.37 -2.05 6.99
CA ARG A 52 9.84 -0.90 7.74
C ARG A 52 9.10 0.06 6.84
N GLU A 53 9.68 0.39 5.69
CA GLU A 53 9.07 1.29 4.74
C GLU A 53 7.78 0.69 4.18
N LEU A 54 7.78 -0.61 3.88
CA LEU A 54 6.59 -1.32 3.41
C LEU A 54 5.47 -1.27 4.44
N THR A 55 5.77 -1.53 5.71
CA THR A 55 4.78 -1.47 6.80
C THR A 55 4.18 -0.08 6.90
N SER A 56 5.01 0.96 6.82
CA SER A 56 4.57 2.35 6.84
C SER A 56 3.63 2.66 5.68
N ARG A 57 3.95 2.18 4.47
CA ARG A 57 3.13 2.39 3.28
C ARG A 57 1.80 1.64 3.36
N ILE A 58 1.80 0.43 3.89
CA ILE A 58 0.58 -0.35 4.13
C ILE A 58 -0.32 0.38 5.13
N ASP A 59 0.21 0.83 6.25
CA ASP A 59 -0.55 1.55 7.27
C ASP A 59 -1.16 2.83 6.71
N ARG A 60 -0.42 3.56 5.91
CA ARG A 60 -0.90 4.77 5.26
C ARG A 60 -2.03 4.47 4.28
N ALA A 61 -1.89 3.40 3.47
CA ALA A 61 -2.91 2.97 2.54
C ALA A 61 -4.22 2.59 3.25
N VAL A 62 -4.12 1.89 4.38
CA VAL A 62 -5.28 1.55 5.22
C VAL A 62 -5.91 2.82 5.80
N SER A 63 -5.10 3.72 6.34
CA SER A 63 -5.57 4.98 6.93
C SER A 63 -6.32 5.85 5.91
N ARG A 64 -5.90 5.84 4.66
CA ARG A 64 -6.51 6.62 3.58
C ARG A 64 -7.66 5.88 2.87
N GLY A 65 -7.98 4.68 3.30
CA GLY A 65 -9.07 3.89 2.70
C GLY A 65 -8.74 3.22 1.38
N ALA A 66 -7.47 3.20 0.98
CA ALA A 66 -7.03 2.52 -0.24
C ALA A 66 -6.99 0.99 -0.06
N LEU A 67 -6.77 0.53 1.17
CA LEU A 67 -6.79 -0.88 1.54
C LEU A 67 -7.70 -1.08 2.75
N HIS A 68 -8.44 -2.20 2.76
CA HIS A 68 -9.17 -2.60 3.95
C HIS A 68 -8.17 -3.05 5.03
N ARG A 69 -8.50 -2.81 6.32
CA ARG A 69 -7.63 -3.17 7.46
C ARG A 69 -7.22 -4.64 7.47
N ASN A 70 -8.12 -5.55 7.08
CA ASN A 70 -7.82 -6.98 7.01
C ASN A 70 -6.79 -7.28 5.93
N ASN A 71 -6.92 -6.64 4.77
CA ASN A 71 -5.96 -6.76 3.68
C ASN A 71 -4.59 -6.21 4.09
N GLY A 72 -4.58 -5.06 4.78
CA GLY A 72 -3.35 -4.48 5.33
C GLY A 72 -2.67 -5.44 6.32
N ALA A 73 -3.43 -6.07 7.22
CA ALA A 73 -2.90 -7.03 8.17
C ALA A 73 -2.27 -8.24 7.47
N HIS A 74 -2.92 -8.79 6.44
CA HIS A 74 -2.37 -9.89 5.65
C HIS A 74 -1.07 -9.49 4.95
N LYS A 75 -1.02 -8.30 4.39
CA LYS A 75 0.19 -7.79 3.72
C LYS A 75 1.34 -7.60 4.70
N LYS A 76 1.07 -7.09 5.90
CA LYS A 76 2.10 -6.94 6.94
C LYS A 76 2.62 -8.30 7.39
N SER A 77 1.76 -9.30 7.53
CA SER A 77 2.17 -10.67 7.87
C SER A 77 3.08 -11.27 6.79
N ARG A 78 2.73 -11.06 5.51
CA ARG A 78 3.56 -11.51 4.38
C ARG A 78 4.93 -10.82 4.37
N ALA A 79 4.97 -9.54 4.65
CA ALA A 79 6.22 -8.78 4.73
C ALA A 79 7.13 -9.33 5.84
N ALA A 80 6.55 -9.61 7.02
CA ALA A 80 7.28 -10.20 8.14
C ALA A 80 7.81 -11.60 7.78
N ALA A 81 7.00 -12.42 7.11
CA ALA A 81 7.41 -13.75 6.67
C ALA A 81 8.56 -13.70 5.65
N LEU A 82 8.52 -12.76 4.72
CA LEU A 82 9.60 -12.54 3.75
C LEU A 82 10.90 -12.16 4.47
N ARG A 83 10.83 -11.21 5.40
CA ARG A 83 12.01 -10.79 6.16
C ARG A 83 12.59 -11.94 6.98
N ALA A 84 11.74 -12.80 7.51
CA ALA A 84 12.15 -13.94 8.34
C ALA A 84 12.95 -15.00 7.57
N ARG A 85 12.95 -14.97 6.25
CA ARG A 85 13.77 -15.87 5.43
C ARG A 85 15.27 -15.59 5.53
N LEU A 86 15.63 -14.43 6.01
CA LEU A 86 17.00 -14.06 6.33
C LEU A 86 17.26 -14.31 7.81
#